data_879a944cde564bd3bf18893970260393
#
_entry.id   879a944cde564bd3bf18893970260393
#
_cell.length_a   1.000
_cell.length_b   1.000
_cell.length_c   1.000
_cell.angle_alpha   90.00
_cell.angle_beta   90.00
_cell.angle_gamma   90.00
#
_symmetry.space_group_name_H-M   'P 1'
#
loop_
_entity.id
_entity.type
_entity.pdbx_description
1 polymer ?
#
loop_
_entity_poly.entity_id
_entity_poly.type
_entity_poly.pdbx_seq_one_letter_code
_entity_poly.pdbx_strand_id
1 'polypeptide(L)'
;AAAVWALTEAEFYGNYPLLESTIEAFTVESSTDAELFLRDIAQPSNGTSESFDISSLLSKHVQARAKEDPLATAQWLASLSPSDPLYSTQSPRSLMQVWAETDSIAASQWLSEQEAGYQRDTAIIGFSESIERYEPEAATIWANTISEPEQRMERLRASLSNWAKAAPRDAKQWISSNEFESALRDDLSKIIVENTDK
;
A
#
# COMPACT_ATOMS: atom_id res chain seq x y z
N ALA A 1 -18.18 -15.04 -17.28
CA ALA A 1 -19.39 -14.30 -17.69
C ALA A 1 -19.58 -13.01 -16.89
N ALA A 2 -19.54 -13.03 -15.55
CA ALA A 2 -19.78 -11.86 -14.70
C ALA A 2 -18.74 -10.74 -14.91
N ALA A 3 -17.44 -11.07 -14.96
CA ALA A 3 -16.36 -10.09 -15.15
C ALA A 3 -16.44 -9.39 -16.53
N VAL A 4 -16.78 -10.11 -17.59
CA VAL A 4 -16.97 -9.54 -18.93
C VAL A 4 -18.18 -8.57 -18.96
N TRP A 5 -19.28 -8.94 -18.29
CA TRP A 5 -20.42 -8.05 -18.16
C TRP A 5 -20.10 -6.80 -17.35
N ALA A 6 -19.39 -6.95 -16.21
CA ALA A 6 -18.99 -5.82 -15.38
C ALA A 6 -18.00 -4.88 -16.11
N LEU A 7 -17.13 -5.41 -16.97
CA LEU A 7 -16.26 -4.63 -17.84
C LEU A 7 -17.08 -3.79 -18.83
N THR A 8 -18.10 -4.40 -19.46
CA THR A 8 -19.02 -3.68 -20.36
C THR A 8 -19.75 -2.54 -19.64
N GLU A 9 -20.23 -2.78 -18.41
CA GLU A 9 -20.86 -1.74 -17.59
C GLU A 9 -19.88 -0.60 -17.23
N ALA A 10 -18.62 -0.91 -16.96
CA ALA A 10 -17.60 0.10 -16.70
C ALA A 10 -17.30 0.94 -17.94
N GLU A 11 -17.09 0.30 -19.08
CA GLU A 11 -16.75 0.98 -20.34
C GLU A 11 -17.88 1.88 -20.87
N PHE A 12 -19.12 1.40 -20.85
CA PHE A 12 -20.27 2.13 -21.46
C PHE A 12 -20.99 3.06 -20.47
N TYR A 13 -20.98 2.75 -19.18
CA TYR A 13 -21.77 3.47 -18.17
C TYR A 13 -20.92 4.06 -17.03
N GLY A 14 -19.60 3.85 -17.06
CA GLY A 14 -18.70 4.34 -16.02
C GLY A 14 -18.85 3.65 -14.65
N ASN A 15 -19.41 2.43 -14.61
CA ASN A 15 -19.67 1.70 -13.37
C ASN A 15 -18.43 0.91 -12.89
N TYR A 16 -17.32 1.61 -12.68
CA TYR A 16 -16.07 1.02 -12.18
C TYR A 16 -16.19 0.33 -10.82
N PRO A 17 -16.96 0.83 -9.83
CA PRO A 17 -17.14 0.14 -8.56
C PRO A 17 -17.72 -1.28 -8.69
N LEU A 18 -18.60 -1.50 -9.68
CA LEU A 18 -19.11 -2.83 -9.97
C LEU A 18 -18.03 -3.77 -10.50
N LEU A 19 -17.18 -3.27 -11.39
CA LEU A 19 -16.06 -4.05 -11.92
C LEU A 19 -15.04 -4.39 -10.81
N GLU A 20 -14.70 -3.44 -9.96
CA GLU A 20 -13.81 -3.66 -8.81
C GLU A 20 -14.34 -4.74 -7.87
N SER A 21 -15.60 -4.65 -7.47
CA SER A 21 -16.23 -5.66 -6.59
C SER A 21 -16.33 -7.03 -7.27
N THR A 22 -16.53 -7.05 -8.59
CA THR A 22 -16.56 -8.29 -9.38
C THR A 22 -15.16 -8.94 -9.43
N ILE A 23 -14.10 -8.15 -9.60
CA ILE A 23 -12.71 -8.66 -9.57
C ILE A 23 -12.37 -9.21 -8.18
N GLU A 24 -12.77 -8.52 -7.10
CA GLU A 24 -12.56 -9.02 -5.74
C GLU A 24 -13.22 -10.40 -5.55
N ALA A 25 -14.50 -10.55 -5.89
CA ALA A 25 -15.23 -11.81 -5.81
C ALA A 25 -14.61 -12.90 -6.72
N PHE A 26 -14.21 -12.53 -7.94
CA PHE A 26 -13.59 -13.44 -8.90
C PHE A 26 -12.22 -13.94 -8.42
N THR A 27 -11.45 -13.09 -7.76
CA THR A 27 -10.16 -13.46 -7.17
C THR A 27 -10.33 -14.50 -6.06
N VAL A 28 -11.35 -14.34 -5.21
CA VAL A 28 -11.67 -15.31 -4.14
C VAL A 28 -12.12 -16.65 -4.72
N GLU A 29 -12.90 -16.65 -5.81
CA GLU A 29 -13.34 -17.87 -6.49
C GLU A 29 -12.16 -18.58 -7.20
N SER A 30 -11.36 -17.85 -7.97
CA SER A 30 -10.20 -18.35 -8.71
C SER A 30 -9.22 -17.22 -9.00
N SER A 31 -8.16 -17.11 -8.20
CA SER A 31 -7.15 -16.08 -8.40
C SER A 31 -6.44 -16.22 -9.76
N THR A 32 -6.24 -17.45 -10.24
CA THR A 32 -5.62 -17.70 -11.55
C THR A 32 -6.48 -17.21 -12.70
N ASP A 33 -7.78 -17.46 -12.66
CA ASP A 33 -8.70 -17.00 -13.71
C ASP A 33 -8.87 -15.48 -13.68
N ALA A 34 -8.85 -14.87 -12.49
CA ALA A 34 -8.85 -13.42 -12.33
C ALA A 34 -7.57 -12.79 -12.91
N GLU A 35 -6.39 -13.40 -12.68
CA GLU A 35 -5.14 -12.97 -13.31
C GLU A 35 -5.20 -13.04 -14.84
N LEU A 36 -5.69 -14.14 -15.40
CA LEU A 36 -5.85 -14.29 -16.86
C LEU A 36 -6.77 -13.21 -17.43
N PHE A 37 -7.89 -12.93 -16.76
CA PHE A 37 -8.80 -11.86 -17.17
C PHE A 37 -8.13 -10.48 -17.10
N LEU A 38 -7.41 -10.16 -16.03
CA LEU A 38 -6.70 -8.90 -15.89
C LEU A 38 -5.61 -8.74 -16.95
N ARG A 39 -4.89 -9.81 -17.30
CA ARG A 39 -3.90 -9.80 -18.39
C ARG A 39 -4.54 -9.55 -19.74
N ASP A 40 -5.71 -10.13 -19.98
CA ASP A 40 -6.45 -9.97 -21.24
C ASP A 40 -6.88 -8.51 -21.45
N ILE A 41 -7.49 -7.89 -20.44
CA ILE A 41 -7.95 -6.48 -20.53
C ILE A 41 -6.81 -5.46 -20.47
N ALA A 42 -5.65 -5.81 -19.90
CA ALA A 42 -4.46 -4.96 -19.90
C ALA A 42 -3.77 -4.87 -21.27
N GLN A 43 -4.08 -5.79 -22.21
CA GLN A 43 -3.54 -5.73 -23.57
C GLN A 43 -4.26 -4.66 -24.40
N PRO A 44 -3.55 -3.95 -25.28
CA PRO A 44 -4.21 -3.07 -26.23
C PRO A 44 -5.24 -3.86 -27.05
N SER A 45 -6.49 -3.43 -27.06
CA SER A 45 -7.51 -4.06 -27.89
C SER A 45 -7.14 -3.94 -29.36
N ASN A 46 -7.44 -4.97 -30.16
CA ASN A 46 -7.12 -5.03 -31.59
C ASN A 46 -7.63 -3.77 -32.32
N GLY A 47 -6.69 -2.88 -32.68
CA GLY A 47 -6.97 -1.67 -33.46
C GLY A 47 -7.03 -0.34 -32.68
N THR A 48 -6.90 -0.34 -31.36
CA THR A 48 -6.75 0.87 -30.54
C THR A 48 -5.38 0.85 -29.84
N SER A 49 -4.73 2.02 -29.73
CA SER A 49 -3.48 2.17 -28.98
C SER A 49 -3.72 2.33 -27.47
N GLU A 50 -4.97 2.25 -27.03
CA GLU A 50 -5.36 2.47 -25.64
C GLU A 50 -5.56 1.11 -24.94
N SER A 51 -4.76 0.87 -23.91
CA SER A 51 -4.97 -0.21 -22.95
C SER A 51 -5.90 0.28 -21.83
N PHE A 52 -6.73 -0.61 -21.30
CA PHE A 52 -7.53 -0.31 -20.12
C PHE A 52 -6.61 -0.12 -18.91
N ASP A 53 -6.81 0.92 -18.10
CA ASP A 53 -6.08 1.11 -16.85
C ASP A 53 -6.59 0.14 -15.80
N ILE A 54 -5.82 -0.92 -15.54
CA ILE A 54 -6.14 -1.95 -14.58
C ILE A 54 -5.65 -1.65 -13.15
N SER A 55 -5.10 -0.47 -12.86
CA SER A 55 -4.41 -0.18 -11.59
C SER A 55 -5.32 -0.39 -10.37
N SER A 56 -6.57 0.09 -10.42
CA SER A 56 -7.53 -0.12 -9.34
C SER A 56 -7.95 -1.59 -9.22
N LEU A 57 -8.18 -2.26 -10.34
CA LEU A 57 -8.57 -3.68 -10.37
C LEU A 57 -7.45 -4.57 -9.86
N LEU A 58 -6.21 -4.27 -10.23
CA LEU A 58 -5.03 -4.97 -9.73
C LEU A 58 -4.88 -4.79 -8.22
N SER A 59 -5.11 -3.57 -7.71
CA SER A 59 -5.11 -3.31 -6.27
C SER A 59 -6.15 -4.18 -5.54
N LYS A 60 -7.38 -4.28 -6.08
CA LYS A 60 -8.44 -5.14 -5.53
C LYS A 60 -8.07 -6.62 -5.58
N HIS A 61 -7.47 -7.06 -6.70
CA HIS A 61 -6.97 -8.43 -6.84
C HIS A 61 -5.90 -8.75 -5.79
N VAL A 62 -4.90 -7.88 -5.63
CA VAL A 62 -3.84 -8.05 -4.62
C VAL A 62 -4.42 -8.09 -3.21
N GLN A 63 -5.35 -7.17 -2.88
CA GLN A 63 -5.99 -7.13 -1.57
C GLN A 63 -6.82 -8.39 -1.29
N ALA A 64 -7.57 -8.89 -2.28
CA ALA A 64 -8.36 -10.11 -2.14
C ALA A 64 -7.47 -11.33 -1.90
N ARG A 65 -6.38 -11.48 -2.66
CA ARG A 65 -5.37 -12.55 -2.45
C ARG A 65 -4.72 -12.44 -1.07
N ALA A 66 -4.38 -11.21 -0.63
CA ALA A 66 -3.72 -10.98 0.65
C ALA A 66 -4.61 -11.31 1.85
N LYS A 67 -5.94 -11.20 1.72
CA LYS A 67 -6.90 -11.66 2.75
C LYS A 67 -6.83 -13.17 2.97
N GLU A 68 -6.58 -13.94 1.92
CA GLU A 68 -6.50 -15.40 1.98
C GLU A 68 -5.11 -15.89 2.41
N ASP A 69 -4.07 -15.41 1.72
CA ASP A 69 -2.67 -15.77 2.01
C ASP A 69 -1.74 -14.62 1.64
N PRO A 70 -1.39 -13.76 2.61
CA PRO A 70 -0.52 -12.61 2.36
C PRO A 70 0.90 -13.00 1.97
N LEU A 71 1.44 -14.11 2.52
CA LEU A 71 2.80 -14.56 2.20
C LEU A 71 2.87 -15.11 0.78
N ALA A 72 1.92 -15.94 0.36
CA ALA A 72 1.82 -16.41 -1.02
C ALA A 72 1.61 -15.25 -2.00
N THR A 73 0.85 -14.21 -1.59
CA THR A 73 0.66 -13.00 -2.39
C THR A 73 1.98 -12.24 -2.55
N ALA A 74 2.77 -12.09 -1.48
CA ALA A 74 4.10 -11.47 -1.54
C ALA A 74 5.04 -12.22 -2.49
N GLN A 75 5.07 -13.55 -2.40
CA GLN A 75 5.86 -14.41 -3.30
C GLN A 75 5.43 -14.29 -4.75
N TRP A 76 4.12 -14.24 -5.01
CA TRP A 76 3.58 -14.01 -6.36
C TRP A 76 4.02 -12.64 -6.91
N LEU A 77 3.88 -11.56 -6.14
CA LEU A 77 4.33 -10.23 -6.56
C LEU A 77 5.83 -10.20 -6.87
N ALA A 78 6.65 -10.88 -6.06
CA ALA A 78 8.08 -11.00 -6.29
C ALA A 78 8.44 -11.80 -7.56
N SER A 79 7.54 -12.66 -8.04
CA SER A 79 7.73 -13.45 -9.27
C SER A 79 7.42 -12.66 -10.55
N LEU A 80 6.73 -11.53 -10.46
CA LEU A 80 6.36 -10.70 -11.60
C LEU A 80 7.58 -9.92 -12.11
N SER A 81 7.86 -10.00 -13.40
CA SER A 81 8.87 -9.15 -14.05
C SER A 81 8.31 -7.75 -14.31
N PRO A 82 9.16 -6.71 -14.40
CA PRO A 82 8.69 -5.35 -14.75
C PRO A 82 7.97 -5.22 -16.09
N SER A 83 8.13 -6.21 -16.98
CA SER A 83 7.42 -6.28 -18.27
C SER A 83 6.08 -7.02 -18.19
N ASP A 84 5.75 -7.59 -17.04
CA ASP A 84 4.48 -8.29 -16.84
C ASP A 84 3.33 -7.28 -16.76
N PRO A 85 2.20 -7.49 -17.48
CA PRO A 85 1.03 -6.60 -17.40
C PRO A 85 0.46 -6.40 -15.99
N LEU A 86 0.67 -7.37 -15.09
CA LEU A 86 0.24 -7.29 -13.68
C LEU A 86 1.31 -6.72 -12.74
N TYR A 87 2.48 -6.34 -13.29
CA TYR A 87 3.48 -5.66 -12.47
C TYR A 87 3.04 -4.24 -12.14
N SER A 88 2.99 -3.92 -10.86
CA SER A 88 2.75 -2.54 -10.41
C SER A 88 3.61 -2.21 -9.20
N THR A 89 4.21 -1.05 -9.24
CA THR A 89 5.00 -0.52 -8.12
C THR A 89 4.15 -0.20 -6.89
N GLN A 90 2.83 -0.16 -7.02
CA GLN A 90 1.88 0.07 -5.92
C GLN A 90 1.36 -1.23 -5.28
N SER A 91 1.58 -2.38 -5.90
CA SER A 91 1.13 -3.67 -5.38
C SER A 91 1.65 -4.01 -3.98
N PRO A 92 2.91 -3.71 -3.60
CA PRO A 92 3.40 -3.92 -2.23
C PRO A 92 2.62 -3.11 -1.18
N ARG A 93 2.17 -1.88 -1.52
CA ARG A 93 1.32 -1.07 -0.65
C ARG A 93 -0.05 -1.73 -0.44
N SER A 94 -0.68 -2.19 -1.52
CA SER A 94 -1.97 -2.87 -1.47
C SER A 94 -1.94 -4.17 -0.66
N LEU A 95 -0.86 -4.94 -0.78
CA LEU A 95 -0.60 -6.12 0.05
C LEU A 95 -0.54 -5.74 1.54
N MET A 96 0.30 -4.75 1.89
CA MET A 96 0.54 -4.37 3.27
C MET A 96 -0.66 -3.71 3.94
N GLN A 97 -1.51 -3.00 3.19
CA GLN A 97 -2.76 -2.46 3.71
C GLN A 97 -3.67 -3.54 4.32
N VAL A 98 -3.70 -4.72 3.72
CA VAL A 98 -4.50 -5.85 4.22
C VAL A 98 -3.74 -6.67 5.26
N TRP A 99 -2.47 -6.99 4.99
CA TRP A 99 -1.70 -7.83 5.89
C TRP A 99 -1.50 -7.19 7.27
N ALA A 100 -1.18 -5.89 7.30
CA ALA A 100 -0.99 -5.17 8.56
C ALA A 100 -2.28 -5.04 9.40
N GLU A 101 -3.45 -4.97 8.76
CA GLU A 101 -4.74 -4.96 9.47
C GLU A 101 -5.08 -6.31 10.11
N THR A 102 -4.63 -7.42 9.50
CA THR A 102 -4.94 -8.77 9.96
C THR A 102 -3.88 -9.32 10.92
N ASP A 103 -2.60 -9.05 10.64
CA ASP A 103 -1.44 -9.48 11.44
C ASP A 103 -0.27 -8.51 11.25
N SER A 104 -0.26 -7.41 12.03
CA SER A 104 0.80 -6.39 11.97
C SER A 104 2.16 -6.95 12.38
N ILE A 105 2.19 -7.97 13.23
CA ILE A 105 3.43 -8.61 13.69
C ILE A 105 4.07 -9.38 12.54
N ALA A 106 3.33 -10.28 11.89
CA ALA A 106 3.86 -11.05 10.76
C ALA A 106 4.24 -10.13 9.59
N ALA A 107 3.43 -9.10 9.28
CA ALA A 107 3.73 -8.11 8.26
C ALA A 107 5.04 -7.35 8.56
N SER A 108 5.25 -6.92 9.80
CA SER A 108 6.48 -6.21 10.21
C SER A 108 7.71 -7.12 10.18
N GLN A 109 7.57 -8.38 10.56
CA GLN A 109 8.66 -9.36 10.45
C GLN A 109 9.09 -9.54 8.99
N TRP A 110 8.13 -9.75 8.10
CA TRP A 110 8.41 -9.87 6.66
C TRP A 110 9.09 -8.61 6.12
N LEU A 111 8.61 -7.41 6.47
CA LEU A 111 9.22 -6.13 6.06
C LEU A 111 10.66 -6.00 6.53
N SER A 112 11.00 -6.50 7.70
CA SER A 112 12.36 -6.43 8.26
C SER A 112 13.38 -7.27 7.47
N GLU A 113 12.90 -8.28 6.74
CA GLU A 113 13.70 -9.17 5.91
C GLU A 113 13.88 -8.66 4.47
N GLN A 114 13.13 -7.62 4.07
CA GLN A 114 13.20 -7.08 2.71
C GLN A 114 14.42 -6.16 2.54
N GLU A 115 15.08 -6.27 1.39
CA GLU A 115 16.15 -5.37 1.00
C GLU A 115 15.62 -3.93 0.81
N ALA A 116 16.45 -2.95 1.18
CA ALA A 116 16.11 -1.54 0.98
C ALA A 116 15.91 -1.21 -0.51
N GLY A 117 14.90 -0.41 -0.81
CA GLY A 117 14.58 0.00 -2.17
C GLY A 117 13.10 0.32 -2.34
N TYR A 118 12.73 0.74 -3.55
CA TYR A 118 11.41 1.28 -3.86
C TYR A 118 10.25 0.35 -3.45
N GLN A 119 10.37 -0.95 -3.68
CA GLN A 119 9.29 -1.90 -3.34
C GLN A 119 9.10 -2.01 -1.83
N ARG A 120 10.20 -2.08 -1.06
CA ARG A 120 10.14 -2.06 0.40
C ARG A 120 9.58 -0.74 0.92
N ASP A 121 10.00 0.38 0.36
CA ASP A 121 9.50 1.70 0.75
C ASP A 121 7.99 1.81 0.52
N THR A 122 7.51 1.36 -0.63
CA THR A 122 6.08 1.32 -0.95
C THR A 122 5.29 0.38 -0.01
N ALA A 123 5.88 -0.76 0.36
CA ALA A 123 5.30 -1.67 1.35
C ALA A 123 5.22 -1.02 2.74
N ILE A 124 6.27 -0.31 3.18
CA ILE A 124 6.28 0.44 4.46
C ILE A 124 5.19 1.52 4.47
N ILE A 125 4.96 2.20 3.36
CA ILE A 125 3.86 3.18 3.25
C ILE A 125 2.53 2.50 3.55
N GLY A 126 2.21 1.40 2.87
CA GLY A 126 0.98 0.65 3.10
C GLY A 126 0.85 0.12 4.53
N PHE A 127 1.93 -0.43 5.08
CA PHE A 127 1.99 -0.91 6.46
C PHE A 127 1.70 0.23 7.46
N SER A 128 2.43 1.33 7.37
CA SER A 128 2.30 2.45 8.30
C SER A 128 0.93 3.13 8.21
N GLU A 129 0.31 3.20 7.02
CA GLU A 129 -1.05 3.70 6.85
C GLU A 129 -2.09 2.85 7.57
N SER A 130 -1.93 1.53 7.52
CA SER A 130 -2.89 0.60 8.13
C SER A 130 -2.85 0.64 9.65
N ILE A 131 -1.65 0.77 10.24
CA ILE A 131 -1.49 0.70 11.71
C ILE A 131 -1.51 2.07 12.41
N GLU A 132 -1.36 3.19 11.69
CA GLU A 132 -1.14 4.51 12.30
C GLU A 132 -2.26 4.97 13.24
N ARG A 133 -3.47 4.44 13.07
CA ARG A 133 -4.61 4.75 13.94
C ARG A 133 -4.52 4.05 15.30
N TYR A 134 -3.94 2.88 15.34
CA TYR A 134 -3.90 2.01 16.53
C TYR A 134 -2.51 1.94 17.13
N GLU A 135 -1.48 2.01 16.31
CA GLU A 135 -0.05 1.91 16.66
C GLU A 135 0.75 3.06 16.05
N PRO A 136 0.43 4.34 16.37
CA PRO A 136 1.05 5.50 15.70
C PRO A 136 2.56 5.61 15.96
N GLU A 137 3.05 5.12 17.09
CA GLU A 137 4.48 4.99 17.40
C GLU A 137 5.16 4.06 16.39
N ALA A 138 4.67 2.83 16.25
CA ALA A 138 5.21 1.84 15.32
C ALA A 138 5.14 2.35 13.88
N ALA A 139 4.02 2.96 13.47
CA ALA A 139 3.87 3.57 12.15
C ALA A 139 4.95 4.64 11.88
N THR A 140 5.26 5.47 12.88
CA THR A 140 6.28 6.52 12.77
C THR A 140 7.70 5.93 12.68
N ILE A 141 8.00 4.92 13.49
CA ILE A 141 9.28 4.23 13.47
C ILE A 141 9.51 3.57 12.10
N TRP A 142 8.52 2.89 11.56
CA TRP A 142 8.61 2.28 10.23
C TRP A 142 8.73 3.34 9.12
N ALA A 143 7.96 4.41 9.16
CA ALA A 143 8.06 5.52 8.20
C ALA A 143 9.47 6.11 8.15
N ASN A 144 10.18 6.16 9.28
CA ASN A 144 11.57 6.65 9.34
C ASN A 144 12.57 5.72 8.62
N THR A 145 12.21 4.49 8.32
CA THR A 145 13.06 3.51 7.60
C THR A 145 12.88 3.54 6.08
N ILE A 146 12.01 4.38 5.54
CA ILE A 146 11.85 4.60 4.09
C ILE A 146 13.16 5.18 3.54
N SER A 147 13.67 4.60 2.47
CA SER A 147 14.96 4.97 1.88
C SER A 147 14.87 6.28 1.09
N GLU A 148 13.74 6.49 0.38
CA GLU A 148 13.50 7.67 -0.44
C GLU A 148 13.14 8.88 0.46
N PRO A 149 13.93 9.99 0.44
CA PRO A 149 13.80 11.08 1.41
C PRO A 149 12.46 11.82 1.37
N GLU A 150 11.89 12.06 0.19
CA GLU A 150 10.62 12.79 0.06
C GLU A 150 9.46 11.96 0.60
N GLN A 151 9.37 10.69 0.22
CA GLN A 151 8.35 9.76 0.72
C GLN A 151 8.49 9.53 2.24
N ARG A 152 9.74 9.42 2.73
CA ARG A 152 10.02 9.32 4.17
C ARG A 152 9.46 10.53 4.92
N MET A 153 9.74 11.74 4.44
CA MET A 153 9.25 12.98 5.08
C MET A 153 7.73 13.09 5.05
N GLU A 154 7.11 12.77 3.94
CA GLU A 154 5.65 12.78 3.80
C GLU A 154 5.02 11.80 4.79
N ARG A 155 5.51 10.56 4.83
CA ARG A 155 4.97 9.53 5.71
C ARG A 155 5.25 9.81 7.20
N LEU A 156 6.45 10.31 7.54
CA LEU A 156 6.79 10.75 8.89
C LEU A 156 5.85 11.83 9.39
N ARG A 157 5.57 12.86 8.58
CA ARG A 157 4.65 13.93 8.98
C ARG A 157 3.26 13.40 9.30
N ALA A 158 2.74 12.50 8.48
CA ALA A 158 1.42 11.94 8.68
C ALA A 158 1.36 11.09 9.96
N SER A 159 2.24 10.10 10.12
CA SER A 159 2.24 9.20 11.28
C SER A 159 2.62 9.92 12.59
N LEU A 160 3.61 10.81 12.56
CA LEU A 160 4.01 11.60 13.73
C LEU A 160 2.89 12.55 14.19
N SER A 161 2.10 13.12 13.26
CA SER A 161 0.92 13.93 13.62
C SER A 161 -0.11 13.11 14.41
N ASN A 162 -0.33 11.85 14.02
CA ASN A 162 -1.22 10.96 14.74
C ASN A 162 -0.64 10.56 16.12
N TRP A 163 0.66 10.27 16.17
CA TRP A 163 1.34 9.98 17.43
C TRP A 163 1.35 11.17 18.38
N ALA A 164 1.62 12.38 17.88
CA ALA A 164 1.59 13.61 18.69
C ALA A 164 0.22 13.88 19.32
N LYS A 165 -0.88 13.56 18.63
CA LYS A 165 -2.24 13.64 19.20
C LYS A 165 -2.49 12.60 20.29
N ALA A 166 -2.00 11.38 20.10
CA ALA A 166 -2.23 10.26 21.01
C ALA A 166 -1.31 10.32 22.24
N ALA A 167 -0.01 10.59 22.06
CA ALA A 167 1.01 10.58 23.10
C ALA A 167 2.13 11.62 22.83
N PRO A 168 1.83 12.92 23.03
CA PRO A 168 2.75 14.01 22.65
C PRO A 168 4.10 13.99 23.39
N ARG A 169 4.12 13.50 24.62
CA ARG A 169 5.36 13.40 25.41
C ARG A 169 6.30 12.34 24.82
N ASP A 170 5.74 11.20 24.43
CA ASP A 170 6.52 10.07 23.91
C ASP A 170 7.03 10.40 22.50
N ALA A 171 6.20 11.02 21.66
CA ALA A 171 6.59 11.53 20.34
C ALA A 171 7.74 12.55 20.44
N LYS A 172 7.67 13.48 21.40
CA LYS A 172 8.74 14.44 21.65
C LYS A 172 10.03 13.78 22.15
N GLN A 173 9.90 12.81 23.03
CA GLN A 173 11.05 12.04 23.53
C GLN A 173 11.72 11.27 22.40
N TRP A 174 10.95 10.65 21.51
CA TRP A 174 11.46 9.94 20.34
C TRP A 174 12.28 10.87 19.43
N ILE A 175 11.78 12.06 19.10
CA ILE A 175 12.55 13.06 18.31
C ILE A 175 13.86 13.43 19.01
N SER A 176 13.85 13.59 20.34
CA SER A 176 15.04 13.99 21.10
C SER A 176 16.09 12.88 21.21
N SER A 177 15.65 11.61 21.24
CA SER A 177 16.52 10.44 21.41
C SER A 177 17.09 9.90 20.11
N ASN A 178 16.56 10.33 18.95
CA ASN A 178 17.07 9.93 17.64
C ASN A 178 18.06 10.96 17.08
N GLU A 179 19.03 10.47 16.30
CA GLU A 179 20.04 11.31 15.63
C GLU A 179 19.45 11.90 14.34
N PHE A 180 18.70 12.98 14.47
CA PHE A 180 18.26 13.79 13.34
C PHE A 180 19.16 15.00 13.14
N GLU A 181 19.37 15.41 11.89
CA GLU A 181 19.96 16.71 11.59
C GLU A 181 19.10 17.84 12.20
N SER A 182 19.73 18.95 12.61
CA SER A 182 19.04 20.03 13.34
C SER A 182 17.81 20.56 12.62
N ALA A 183 17.90 20.80 11.31
CA ALA A 183 16.78 21.29 10.51
C ALA A 183 15.61 20.31 10.48
N LEU A 184 15.88 19.03 10.32
CA LEU A 184 14.84 17.98 10.35
C LEU A 184 14.22 17.85 11.73
N ARG A 185 15.02 17.87 12.79
CA ARG A 185 14.54 17.83 14.18
C ARG A 185 13.60 19.00 14.47
N ASP A 186 13.95 20.22 14.00
CA ASP A 186 13.12 21.41 14.20
C ASP A 186 11.79 21.26 13.44
N ASP A 187 11.80 20.75 12.22
CA ASP A 187 10.57 20.52 11.45
C ASP A 187 9.68 19.45 12.07
N LEU A 188 10.25 18.33 12.53
CA LEU A 188 9.49 17.29 13.24
C LEU A 188 8.92 17.83 14.58
N SER A 189 9.68 18.68 15.29
CA SER A 189 9.21 19.29 16.56
C SER A 189 8.04 20.24 16.36
N LYS A 190 7.98 20.96 15.24
CA LYS A 190 6.82 21.82 14.90
C LYS A 190 5.55 21.01 14.73
N ILE A 191 5.63 19.81 14.13
CA ILE A 191 4.49 18.90 13.97
C ILE A 191 3.84 18.59 15.32
N ILE A 192 4.66 18.36 16.36
CA ILE A 192 4.14 18.07 17.70
C ILE A 192 3.40 19.30 18.25
N VAL A 193 4.01 20.50 18.18
CA VAL A 193 3.37 21.73 18.69
C VAL A 193 2.02 21.98 17.99
N GLU A 194 1.98 21.89 16.66
CA GLU A 194 0.77 22.11 15.86
C GLU A 194 -0.38 21.13 16.18
N ASN A 195 -0.06 19.95 16.69
CA ASN A 195 -1.06 18.92 17.01
C ASN A 195 -1.42 18.81 18.50
N THR A 196 -0.70 19.53 19.39
CA THR A 196 -0.95 19.52 20.85
C THR A 196 -1.66 20.77 21.35
N ASP A 197 -1.62 21.87 20.60
CA ASP A 197 -2.23 23.16 21.00
C ASP A 197 -3.72 23.29 20.56
N LYS A 198 -4.37 22.19 20.21
CA LYS A 198 -5.80 22.11 19.87
C LYS A 198 -6.57 21.31 20.90
#